data_d815bf49a177a7032e1d1d17cce72ef6
#
_entry.id   d815bf49a177a7032e1d1d17cce72ef6
#
_cell.length_a   1.000
_cell.length_b   1.000
_cell.length_c   1.000
_cell.angle_alpha   90.00
_cell.angle_beta   90.00
_cell.angle_gamma   90.00
#
_symmetry.space_group_name_H-M   'P 1'
#
loop_
_entity.id
_entity.type
_entity.pdbx_description
1 polymer ?
#
loop_
_entity_poly.entity_id
_entity_poly.type
_entity_poly.pdbx_seq_one_letter_code
_entity_poly.pdbx_strand_id
1 'polypeptide(L)'
;MTAAGSTDRSVRGATEWSPIFTAMRAVQTKLGRKAAAQLALITKSDMRTAQRFLSEDRVPNGTAVYLMVRDPVVGIAFIQEATRNLPPAEHRQYWSRMAVAVGDALRERDG
;
A
#
# COMPACT_ATOMS: atom_id res chain seq x y z
N MET A 1 -11.80 -21.30 -23.25
CA MET A 1 -10.79 -20.76 -22.46
C MET A 1 -9.97 -19.69 -23.06
N THR A 2 -9.59 -19.85 -24.24
CA THR A 2 -8.74 -18.89 -24.81
C THR A 2 -9.41 -17.64 -25.25
N ALA A 3 -10.63 -17.70 -25.66
CA ALA A 3 -11.33 -16.50 -25.94
C ALA A 3 -11.30 -15.68 -24.70
N ALA A 4 -11.31 -16.39 -23.65
CA ALA A 4 -11.17 -15.77 -22.39
C ALA A 4 -9.77 -15.29 -22.17
N GLY A 5 -8.86 -15.51 -23.10
CA GLY A 5 -7.48 -15.14 -22.90
C GLY A 5 -7.32 -13.68 -22.57
N SER A 6 -7.97 -12.82 -23.34
CA SER A 6 -7.92 -11.40 -23.08
C SER A 6 -8.66 -11.06 -21.80
N THR A 7 -9.81 -11.65 -21.62
CA THR A 7 -10.57 -11.47 -20.41
C THR A 7 -9.84 -12.07 -19.23
N ASP A 8 -9.24 -13.24 -19.43
CA ASP A 8 -8.45 -13.88 -18.41
C ASP A 8 -7.29 -13.02 -17.99
N ARG A 9 -6.66 -12.37 -18.96
CA ARG A 9 -5.55 -11.52 -18.66
C ARG A 9 -5.98 -10.33 -17.82
N SER A 10 -7.12 -9.76 -18.10
CA SER A 10 -7.67 -8.69 -17.31
C SER A 10 -7.97 -9.16 -15.90
N VAL A 11 -8.63 -10.29 -15.81
CA VAL A 11 -9.01 -10.85 -14.51
C VAL A 11 -7.76 -11.22 -13.73
N ARG A 12 -6.79 -11.82 -14.40
CA ARG A 12 -5.56 -12.20 -13.76
C ARG A 12 -4.79 -10.98 -13.26
N GLY A 13 -4.77 -9.92 -14.07
CA GLY A 13 -4.13 -8.69 -13.68
C GLY A 13 -4.80 -8.11 -12.45
N ALA A 14 -6.13 -8.09 -12.42
CA ALA A 14 -6.86 -7.58 -11.27
C ALA A 14 -6.57 -8.44 -10.04
N THR A 15 -6.50 -9.75 -10.22
CA THR A 15 -6.20 -10.65 -9.12
C THR A 15 -4.79 -10.43 -8.60
N GLU A 16 -3.83 -10.29 -9.49
CA GLU A 16 -2.44 -10.07 -9.12
C GLU A 16 -2.26 -8.79 -8.33
N TRP A 17 -2.93 -7.74 -8.75
CA TRP A 17 -2.72 -6.43 -8.17
C TRP A 17 -3.76 -6.05 -7.13
N SER A 18 -4.71 -6.95 -6.83
CA SER A 18 -5.76 -6.60 -5.89
C SER A 18 -5.24 -6.23 -4.50
N PRO A 19 -4.16 -6.84 -3.98
CA PRO A 19 -3.63 -6.36 -2.70
C PRO A 19 -3.17 -4.91 -2.76
N ILE A 20 -2.54 -4.50 -3.87
CA ILE A 20 -2.09 -3.13 -4.04
C ILE A 20 -3.29 -2.18 -4.12
N PHE A 21 -4.31 -2.56 -4.87
CA PHE A 21 -5.51 -1.72 -4.99
C PHE A 21 -6.23 -1.62 -3.65
N THR A 22 -6.28 -2.70 -2.89
CA THR A 22 -6.88 -2.67 -1.57
C THR A 22 -6.10 -1.75 -0.65
N ALA A 23 -4.77 -1.80 -0.73
CA ALA A 23 -3.93 -0.90 0.05
C ALA A 23 -4.17 0.56 -0.36
N MET A 24 -4.37 0.82 -1.66
CA MET A 24 -4.64 2.20 -2.10
C MET A 24 -5.97 2.71 -1.58
N ARG A 25 -6.98 1.84 -1.46
CA ARG A 25 -8.24 2.23 -0.82
C ARG A 25 -8.03 2.58 0.64
N ALA A 26 -7.22 1.80 1.33
CA ALA A 26 -6.89 2.09 2.71
C ALA A 26 -6.16 3.42 2.83
N VAL A 27 -5.25 3.70 1.92
CA VAL A 27 -4.54 4.97 1.87
C VAL A 27 -5.53 6.12 1.68
N GLN A 28 -6.46 5.96 0.76
CA GLN A 28 -7.45 7.00 0.51
C GLN A 28 -8.28 7.26 1.76
N THR A 29 -8.69 6.23 2.45
CA THR A 29 -9.44 6.36 3.69
C THR A 29 -8.63 7.12 4.74
N LYS A 30 -7.36 6.78 4.88
CA LYS A 30 -6.51 7.43 5.89
C LYS A 30 -6.25 8.89 5.56
N LEU A 31 -6.04 9.22 4.30
CA LEU A 31 -5.72 10.59 3.90
C LEU A 31 -6.95 11.47 3.73
N GLY A 32 -8.11 10.87 3.52
CA GLY A 32 -9.36 11.61 3.47
C GLY A 32 -9.54 12.42 2.20
N ARG A 33 -10.17 13.56 2.35
CA ARG A 33 -10.61 14.36 1.19
C ARG A 33 -9.47 14.87 0.34
N LYS A 34 -8.32 15.07 0.92
CA LYS A 34 -7.15 15.59 0.18
C LYS A 34 -6.18 14.48 -0.17
N ALA A 35 -6.67 13.26 -0.27
CA ALA A 35 -5.80 12.11 -0.50
C ALA A 35 -4.95 12.28 -1.75
N ALA A 36 -5.55 12.72 -2.86
CA ALA A 36 -4.79 12.86 -4.10
C ALA A 36 -3.68 13.89 -3.97
N ALA A 37 -3.99 15.03 -3.36
CA ALA A 37 -3.01 16.09 -3.19
C ALA A 37 -1.86 15.65 -2.29
N GLN A 38 -2.20 14.99 -1.19
CA GLN A 38 -1.18 14.51 -0.27
C GLN A 38 -0.36 13.40 -0.87
N LEU A 39 -1.01 12.49 -1.59
CA LEU A 39 -0.30 11.40 -2.24
C LEU A 39 0.64 11.92 -3.31
N ALA A 40 0.23 12.95 -4.04
CA ALA A 40 1.10 13.57 -5.04
C ALA A 40 2.37 14.11 -4.41
N LEU A 41 2.24 14.76 -3.25
CA LEU A 41 3.42 15.24 -2.52
C LEU A 41 4.29 14.10 -2.03
N ILE A 42 3.68 13.06 -1.49
CA ILE A 42 4.40 11.92 -0.93
C ILE A 42 5.17 11.18 -2.02
N THR A 43 4.53 10.94 -3.16
CA THR A 43 5.15 10.17 -4.24
C THR A 43 5.93 11.05 -5.21
N LYS A 44 5.95 12.35 -4.96
CA LYS A 44 6.63 13.32 -5.83
C LYS A 44 6.15 13.19 -7.27
N SER A 45 4.85 13.02 -7.41
CA SER A 45 4.22 12.90 -8.72
C SER A 45 3.23 14.04 -8.90
N ASP A 46 2.62 14.13 -10.08
CA ASP A 46 1.61 15.14 -10.30
C ASP A 46 0.27 14.64 -9.76
N MET A 47 -0.67 15.56 -9.68
CA MET A 47 -2.01 15.27 -9.13
C MET A 47 -2.71 14.19 -9.93
N ARG A 48 -2.57 14.25 -11.25
CA ARG A 48 -3.23 13.29 -12.12
C ARG A 48 -2.73 11.87 -11.87
N THR A 49 -1.43 11.71 -11.73
CA THR A 49 -0.84 10.40 -11.44
C THR A 49 -1.34 9.88 -10.10
N ALA A 50 -1.36 10.74 -9.08
CA ALA A 50 -1.85 10.35 -7.77
C ALA A 50 -3.32 9.94 -7.82
N GLN A 51 -4.12 10.69 -8.56
CA GLN A 51 -5.52 10.33 -8.74
C GLN A 51 -5.69 8.98 -9.40
N ARG A 52 -4.84 8.66 -10.36
CA ARG A 52 -4.90 7.36 -11.04
C ARG A 52 -4.49 6.23 -10.13
N PHE A 53 -3.54 6.44 -9.24
CA PHE A 53 -3.22 5.44 -8.23
C PHE A 53 -4.43 5.16 -7.34
N LEU A 54 -5.11 6.22 -6.90
CA LEU A 54 -6.23 6.07 -5.99
C LEU A 54 -7.46 5.49 -6.68
N SER A 55 -7.64 5.74 -7.97
CA SER A 55 -8.78 5.22 -8.70
C SER A 55 -8.53 3.83 -9.29
N GLU A 56 -7.39 3.24 -8.99
CA GLU A 56 -7.04 1.89 -9.45
C GLU A 56 -6.85 1.82 -10.96
N ASP A 57 -6.59 2.96 -11.56
CA ASP A 57 -6.32 3.08 -12.98
C ASP A 57 -4.88 2.79 -13.32
N ARG A 58 -4.01 2.88 -12.34
CA ARG A 58 -2.59 2.71 -12.54
C ARG A 58 -1.97 2.10 -11.29
N VAL A 59 -1.16 1.07 -11.49
CA VAL A 59 -0.45 0.44 -10.39
C VAL A 59 0.78 1.29 -10.08
N PRO A 60 0.98 1.68 -8.82
CA PRO A 60 2.18 2.42 -8.45
C PRO A 60 3.44 1.59 -8.73
N ASN A 61 4.45 2.23 -9.28
CA ASN A 61 5.73 1.53 -9.51
C ASN A 61 6.51 1.43 -8.20
N GLY A 62 7.64 0.73 -8.26
CA GLY A 62 8.44 0.48 -7.06
C GLY A 62 8.87 1.76 -6.35
N THR A 63 9.25 2.78 -7.10
CA THR A 63 9.66 4.05 -6.53
C THR A 63 8.49 4.71 -5.78
N ALA A 64 7.31 4.71 -6.38
CA ALA A 64 6.15 5.28 -5.74
C ALA A 64 5.80 4.53 -4.46
N VAL A 65 5.85 3.20 -4.49
CA VAL A 65 5.59 2.39 -3.30
C VAL A 65 6.61 2.69 -2.22
N TYR A 66 7.88 2.78 -2.60
CA TYR A 66 8.95 3.11 -1.65
C TYR A 66 8.67 4.44 -0.95
N LEU A 67 8.30 5.46 -1.72
CA LEU A 67 8.01 6.78 -1.15
C LEU A 67 6.76 6.73 -0.27
N MET A 68 5.78 5.95 -0.65
CA MET A 68 4.58 5.79 0.17
C MET A 68 4.88 5.12 1.50
N VAL A 69 5.72 4.08 1.47
CA VAL A 69 6.07 3.38 2.71
C VAL A 69 6.88 4.26 3.65
N ARG A 70 7.65 5.21 3.10
CA ARG A 70 8.40 6.15 3.93
C ARG A 70 7.50 7.09 4.73
N ASP A 71 6.29 7.33 4.27
CA ASP A 71 5.36 8.18 5.01
C ASP A 71 4.72 7.33 6.10
N PRO A 72 4.79 7.76 7.38
CA PRO A 72 4.29 6.92 8.48
C PRO A 72 2.81 6.57 8.35
N VAL A 73 2.00 7.51 7.91
CA VAL A 73 0.56 7.27 7.80
C VAL A 73 0.25 6.30 6.67
N VAL A 74 0.84 6.53 5.51
CA VAL A 74 0.61 5.67 4.36
C VAL A 74 1.28 4.32 4.55
N GLY A 75 2.48 4.32 5.12
CA GLY A 75 3.21 3.08 5.37
C GLY A 75 2.44 2.15 6.29
N ILE A 76 1.90 2.69 7.36
CA ILE A 76 1.11 1.90 8.29
C ILE A 76 -0.16 1.34 7.61
N ALA A 77 -0.79 2.13 6.74
CA ALA A 77 -1.96 1.67 6.02
C ALA A 77 -1.63 0.46 5.15
N PHE A 78 -0.48 0.47 4.48
CA PHE A 78 -0.03 -0.66 3.68
C PHE A 78 0.18 -1.90 4.53
N ILE A 79 0.84 -1.74 5.68
CA ILE A 79 1.14 -2.87 6.55
C ILE A 79 -0.13 -3.43 7.18
N GLN A 80 -1.03 -2.56 7.60
CA GLN A 80 -2.31 -3.00 8.14
C GLN A 80 -3.08 -3.82 7.10
N GLU A 81 -3.07 -3.36 5.87
CA GLU A 81 -3.77 -4.07 4.81
C GLU A 81 -3.09 -5.40 4.51
N ALA A 82 -1.76 -5.41 4.49
CA ALA A 82 -1.01 -6.63 4.18
C ALA A 82 -1.21 -7.72 5.23
N THR A 83 -1.52 -7.33 6.47
CA THR A 83 -1.66 -8.28 7.56
C THR A 83 -3.10 -8.57 7.93
N ARG A 84 -4.06 -7.95 7.25
CA ARG A 84 -5.46 -8.00 7.66
C ARG A 84 -6.03 -9.42 7.69
N ASN A 85 -5.61 -10.25 6.77
CA ASN A 85 -6.16 -11.59 6.64
C ASN A 85 -5.35 -12.67 7.35
N LEU A 86 -4.36 -12.28 8.15
CA LEU A 86 -3.62 -13.26 8.92
C LEU A 86 -4.51 -13.85 10.03
N PRO A 87 -4.32 -15.12 10.35
CA PRO A 87 -5.03 -15.70 11.51
C PRO A 87 -4.71 -14.90 12.77
N PRO A 88 -5.62 -14.82 13.73
CA PRO A 88 -5.44 -13.94 14.89
C PRO A 88 -4.12 -14.12 15.65
N ALA A 89 -3.66 -15.34 15.81
CA ALA A 89 -2.39 -15.58 16.52
C ALA A 89 -1.20 -15.04 15.73
N GLU A 90 -1.22 -15.27 14.40
CA GLU A 90 -0.15 -14.77 13.54
C GLU A 90 -0.19 -13.26 13.42
N HIS A 91 -1.38 -12.70 13.42
CA HIS A 91 -1.54 -11.25 13.37
C HIS A 91 -0.91 -10.60 14.61
N ARG A 92 -1.23 -11.14 15.80
CA ARG A 92 -0.65 -10.65 17.04
C ARG A 92 0.87 -10.80 17.05
N GLN A 93 1.35 -11.95 16.57
CA GLN A 93 2.79 -12.21 16.52
C GLN A 93 3.48 -11.23 15.59
N TYR A 94 2.88 -10.97 14.42
CA TYR A 94 3.45 -10.03 13.47
C TYR A 94 3.62 -8.65 14.11
N TRP A 95 2.56 -8.14 14.73
CA TRP A 95 2.62 -6.80 15.30
C TRP A 95 3.54 -6.72 16.52
N SER A 96 3.61 -7.79 17.30
CA SER A 96 4.56 -7.84 18.42
C SER A 96 5.99 -7.77 17.92
N ARG A 97 6.30 -8.54 16.87
CA ARG A 97 7.63 -8.52 16.29
C ARG A 97 7.94 -7.20 15.63
N MET A 98 6.93 -6.59 15.02
CA MET A 98 7.10 -5.28 14.42
C MET A 98 7.43 -4.23 15.47
N ALA A 99 6.76 -4.27 16.62
CA ALA A 99 7.03 -3.33 17.70
C ALA A 99 8.48 -3.44 18.17
N VAL A 100 8.99 -4.67 18.29
CA VAL A 100 10.38 -4.89 18.67
C VAL A 100 11.31 -4.35 17.60
N ALA A 101 11.01 -4.63 16.33
CA ALA A 101 11.85 -4.17 15.24
C ALA A 101 11.89 -2.64 15.17
N VAL A 102 10.77 -1.98 15.41
CA VAL A 102 10.73 -0.52 15.44
C VAL A 102 11.58 0.01 16.58
N GLY A 103 11.46 -0.61 17.77
CA GLY A 103 12.27 -0.21 18.91
C GLY A 103 13.75 -0.37 18.63
N ASP A 104 14.14 -1.49 18.00
CA ASP A 104 15.53 -1.73 17.64
C ASP A 104 16.04 -0.70 16.64
N ALA A 105 15.22 -0.38 15.64
CA ALA A 105 15.58 0.60 14.62
C ALA A 105 15.80 1.98 15.24
N LEU A 106 14.96 2.35 16.20
CA LEU A 106 15.11 3.64 16.89
C LEU A 106 16.39 3.67 17.69
N ARG A 107 16.72 2.57 18.38
CA ARG A 107 17.94 2.50 19.16
C ARG A 107 19.18 2.56 18.28
N GLU A 108 19.15 1.90 17.13
CA GLU A 108 20.25 1.96 16.18
C GLU A 108 20.50 3.38 15.71
N ARG A 109 19.43 4.09 15.45
CA ARG A 109 19.52 5.46 14.96
C ARG A 109 20.10 6.39 16.01
N ASP A 110 19.69 6.19 17.26
CA ASP A 110 20.14 7.01 18.37
C ASP A 110 21.51 6.62 18.89
N GLY A 111 21.87 5.39 18.68
CA GLY A 111 23.17 4.90 19.09
C GLY A 111 24.20 5.17 18.05
#